data_434246261667a958a9d5c36c498cd85c
#
_entry.id   434246261667a958a9d5c36c498cd85c
#
_cell.length_a   1.000
_cell.length_b   1.000
_cell.length_c   1.000
_cell.angle_alpha   90.00
_cell.angle_beta   90.00
_cell.angle_gamma   90.00
#
_symmetry.space_group_name_H-M   'P 1'
#
loop_
_entity.id
_entity.type
_entity.pdbx_description
1 polymer ?
#
loop_
_entity_poly.entity_id
_entity_poly.type
_entity_poly.pdbx_seq_one_letter_code
_entity_poly.pdbx_strand_id
1 'polypeptide(L)'
;MTGDGDLHTLTGAYAVHALPEAEHVAFERHLAECPACAREVDELRATAARLGLAVTAAPPPEMRERVLGRITTVRQEPPKVTGGPGTGQGGAGRAGGSGA
;
A
#
# COMPACT_ATOMS: atom_id res chain seq x y z
N MET A 1 2.49 23.89 12.40
CA MET A 1 1.23 23.52 11.99
C MET A 1 1.18 23.08 10.58
N THR A 2 0.56 22.04 10.29
CA THR A 2 0.54 21.49 8.97
C THR A 2 -0.65 21.97 8.19
N GLY A 3 -0.41 22.61 7.10
CA GLY A 3 -1.50 23.03 6.24
C GLY A 3 -1.37 22.31 4.95
N ASP A 4 -2.29 22.59 4.03
CA ASP A 4 -2.24 21.94 2.75
C ASP A 4 -0.92 22.13 2.06
N GLY A 5 -0.36 23.30 2.15
CA GLY A 5 0.91 23.52 1.50
C GLY A 5 2.00 22.64 2.07
N ASP A 6 1.96 22.41 3.36
CA ASP A 6 2.96 21.56 3.96
C ASP A 6 2.74 20.12 3.55
N LEU A 7 1.52 19.68 3.37
CA LEU A 7 1.27 18.30 3.00
C LEU A 7 1.88 17.99 1.65
N HIS A 8 1.86 18.95 0.75
CA HIS A 8 2.43 18.69 -0.58
C HIS A 8 3.94 18.44 -0.51
N THR A 9 4.60 18.74 0.58
CA THR A 9 6.03 18.51 0.68
C THR A 9 6.34 17.15 1.29
N LEU A 10 5.34 16.36 1.63
CA LEU A 10 5.56 15.09 2.31
C LEU A 10 5.54 13.87 1.41
N THR A 11 5.40 14.06 0.10
CA THR A 11 5.26 12.92 -0.78
C THR A 11 6.45 11.98 -0.72
N GLY A 12 7.65 12.53 -0.65
CA GLY A 12 8.83 11.68 -0.64
C GLY A 12 8.92 10.84 0.62
N ALA A 13 8.74 11.47 1.77
CA ALA A 13 8.80 10.72 3.03
C ALA A 13 7.69 9.70 3.09
N TYR A 14 6.51 10.04 2.60
CA TYR A 14 5.42 9.10 2.62
C TYR A 14 5.74 7.89 1.72
N ALA A 15 6.33 8.15 0.56
CA ALA A 15 6.60 7.08 -0.41
C ALA A 15 7.55 6.03 0.15
N VAL A 16 8.41 6.39 1.10
CA VAL A 16 9.33 5.44 1.70
C VAL A 16 8.97 5.13 3.15
N HIS A 17 7.74 5.42 3.53
CA HIS A 17 7.20 5.07 4.85
C HIS A 17 8.00 5.73 5.99
N ALA A 18 8.35 6.98 5.81
CA ALA A 18 9.17 7.68 6.79
C ALA A 18 8.41 8.76 7.56
N LEU A 19 7.09 8.77 7.50
CA LEU A 19 6.34 9.77 8.23
C LEU A 19 5.95 9.27 9.60
N PRO A 20 5.99 10.13 10.62
CA PRO A 20 5.39 9.78 11.91
C PRO A 20 3.91 9.51 11.74
N GLU A 21 3.36 8.76 12.68
CA GLU A 21 1.99 8.29 12.52
C GLU A 21 0.98 9.41 12.29
N ALA A 22 1.05 10.48 13.04
CA ALA A 22 0.07 11.55 12.87
C ALA A 22 0.15 12.17 11.49
N GLU A 23 1.36 12.36 10.98
CA GLU A 23 1.50 12.91 9.65
C GLU A 23 1.11 11.92 8.58
N HIS A 24 1.36 10.65 8.83
CA HIS A 24 0.98 9.61 7.88
C HIS A 24 -0.55 9.63 7.68
N VAL A 25 -1.30 9.69 8.78
CA VAL A 25 -2.76 9.69 8.70
C VAL A 25 -3.23 10.94 7.97
N ALA A 26 -2.66 12.09 8.30
CA ALA A 26 -3.07 13.33 7.67
C ALA A 26 -2.75 13.30 6.18
N PHE A 27 -1.61 12.75 5.83
CA PHE A 27 -1.24 12.73 4.43
C PHE A 27 -2.10 11.75 3.64
N GLU A 28 -2.47 10.61 4.23
CA GLU A 28 -3.34 9.69 3.51
C GLU A 28 -4.70 10.31 3.23
N ARG A 29 -5.17 11.13 4.16
CA ARG A 29 -6.42 11.81 3.93
C ARG A 29 -6.26 12.81 2.78
N HIS A 30 -5.12 13.47 2.71
CA HIS A 30 -4.86 14.41 1.62
C HIS A 30 -4.77 13.68 0.28
N LEU A 31 -4.16 12.49 0.26
CA LEU A 31 -4.05 11.75 -0.99
C LEU A 31 -5.40 11.44 -1.60
N ALA A 32 -6.40 11.24 -0.77
CA ALA A 32 -7.71 10.93 -1.28
C ALA A 32 -8.31 12.11 -2.03
N GLU A 33 -7.78 13.29 -1.80
CA GLU A 33 -8.34 14.49 -2.39
C GLU A 33 -7.40 15.23 -3.34
N CYS A 34 -6.18 14.76 -3.49
CA CYS A 34 -5.21 15.47 -4.31
C CYS A 34 -4.60 14.56 -5.34
N PRO A 35 -5.12 14.54 -6.56
CA PRO A 35 -4.58 13.68 -7.59
C PRO A 35 -3.11 13.96 -7.91
N ALA A 36 -2.69 15.19 -7.76
CA ALA A 36 -1.30 15.51 -8.05
C ALA A 36 -0.36 14.82 -7.09
N CYS A 37 -0.69 14.83 -5.79
CA CYS A 37 0.14 14.15 -4.81
C CYS A 37 0.06 12.64 -4.99
N ALA A 38 -1.10 12.12 -5.34
CA ALA A 38 -1.22 10.68 -5.55
C ALA A 38 -0.33 10.25 -6.70
N ARG A 39 -0.30 11.02 -7.76
CA ARG A 39 0.54 10.68 -8.88
C ARG A 39 2.00 10.79 -8.52
N GLU A 40 2.38 11.80 -7.78
CA GLU A 40 3.77 11.95 -7.40
C GLU A 40 4.21 10.83 -6.47
N VAL A 41 3.37 10.40 -5.56
CA VAL A 41 3.69 9.29 -4.68
C VAL A 41 3.91 8.02 -5.50
N ASP A 42 3.07 7.77 -6.51
CA ASP A 42 3.25 6.59 -7.33
C ASP A 42 4.58 6.63 -8.05
N GLU A 43 4.97 7.78 -8.56
CA GLU A 43 6.24 7.90 -9.25
C GLU A 43 7.40 7.70 -8.29
N LEU A 44 7.31 8.26 -7.10
CA LEU A 44 8.37 8.12 -6.14
C LEU A 44 8.49 6.69 -5.64
N ARG A 45 7.37 6.00 -5.48
CA ARG A 45 7.41 4.60 -5.09
C ARG A 45 8.05 3.73 -6.16
N ALA A 46 7.75 4.02 -7.41
CA ALA A 46 8.38 3.27 -8.49
C ALA A 46 9.89 3.49 -8.50
N THR A 47 10.32 4.73 -8.24
CA THR A 47 11.74 5.02 -8.19
C THR A 47 12.39 4.32 -6.99
N ALA A 48 11.74 4.34 -5.84
CA ALA A 48 12.30 3.69 -4.65
C ALA A 48 12.43 2.19 -4.88
N ALA A 49 11.46 1.59 -5.56
CA ALA A 49 11.54 0.16 -5.84
C ALA A 49 12.73 -0.16 -6.73
N ARG A 50 13.02 0.72 -7.68
CA ARG A 50 14.18 0.48 -8.53
C ARG A 50 15.46 0.62 -7.74
N LEU A 51 15.54 1.58 -6.82
CA LEU A 51 16.72 1.68 -5.99
C LEU A 51 16.88 0.46 -5.11
N GLY A 52 15.77 -0.10 -4.66
CA GLY A 52 15.83 -1.29 -3.82
C GLY A 52 16.43 -2.49 -4.54
N LEU A 53 16.31 -2.56 -5.86
CA LEU A 53 16.88 -3.66 -6.57
C LEU A 53 18.42 -3.69 -6.47
N ALA A 54 19.02 -2.54 -6.24
CA ALA A 54 20.47 -2.48 -6.15
C ALA A 54 21.00 -3.07 -4.85
N VAL A 55 20.15 -3.24 -3.86
CA VAL A 55 20.56 -3.77 -2.56
C VAL A 55 19.82 -5.05 -2.22
N THR A 56 19.37 -5.76 -3.24
CA THR A 56 18.67 -7.01 -3.01
C THR A 56 19.59 -8.02 -2.34
N ALA A 57 19.04 -8.72 -1.37
CA ALA A 57 19.80 -9.72 -0.67
C ALA A 57 18.92 -10.95 -0.45
N ALA A 58 19.51 -12.11 -0.53
CA ALA A 58 18.76 -13.34 -0.32
C ALA A 58 18.51 -13.52 1.18
N PRO A 59 17.30 -13.79 1.59
CA PRO A 59 17.04 -14.04 3.00
C PRO A 59 17.62 -15.39 3.43
N PRO A 60 17.79 -15.61 4.74
CA PRO A 60 18.25 -16.91 5.19
C PRO A 60 17.27 -18.01 4.74
N PRO A 61 17.78 -19.17 4.42
CA PRO A 61 16.89 -20.22 3.88
C PRO A 61 15.74 -20.60 4.79
N GLU A 62 15.95 -20.59 6.09
CA GLU A 62 14.90 -21.01 6.99
C GLU A 62 13.87 -19.92 7.26
N MET A 63 14.10 -18.72 6.77
CA MET A 63 13.18 -17.65 7.05
C MET A 63 11.82 -17.89 6.40
N ARG A 64 11.82 -18.43 5.20
CA ARG A 64 10.56 -18.66 4.51
C ARG A 64 9.68 -19.61 5.28
N GLU A 65 10.24 -20.72 5.74
CA GLU A 65 9.45 -21.67 6.49
C GLU A 65 8.97 -21.08 7.80
N ARG A 66 9.81 -20.29 8.44
CA ARG A 66 9.42 -19.69 9.69
C ARG A 66 8.26 -18.71 9.51
N VAL A 67 8.32 -17.92 8.46
CA VAL A 67 7.26 -16.96 8.20
C VAL A 67 5.97 -17.67 7.82
N LEU A 68 6.04 -18.63 6.92
CA LEU A 68 4.85 -19.34 6.49
C LEU A 68 4.22 -20.12 7.65
N GLY A 69 5.05 -20.67 8.54
CA GLY A 69 4.51 -21.36 9.71
C GLY A 69 3.79 -20.41 10.64
N ARG A 70 4.32 -19.20 10.81
CA ARG A 70 3.67 -18.27 11.71
C ARG A 70 2.37 -17.72 11.14
N ILE A 71 2.26 -17.64 9.83
CA ILE A 71 1.02 -17.16 9.24
C ILE A 71 -0.15 -18.05 9.61
N THR A 72 0.09 -19.35 9.79
CA THR A 72 -1.01 -20.24 10.09
C THR A 72 -1.62 -19.95 11.44
N THR A 73 -0.91 -19.27 12.33
CA THR A 73 -1.44 -18.97 13.65
C THR A 73 -1.93 -17.52 13.74
N VAL A 74 -1.86 -16.77 12.66
CA VAL A 74 -2.32 -15.39 12.69
C VAL A 74 -3.77 -15.34 12.27
N ARG A 75 -4.59 -14.74 13.12
CA ARG A 75 -5.99 -14.63 12.80
C ARG A 75 -6.19 -13.71 11.63
N GLN A 76 -6.93 -14.16 10.66
CA GLN A 76 -7.19 -13.35 9.48
C GLN A 76 -8.48 -12.58 9.66
N GLU A 77 -8.45 -11.33 9.28
CA GLU A 77 -9.67 -10.55 9.31
C GLU A 77 -10.20 -10.45 7.90
N PRO A 78 -11.48 -10.57 7.75
CA PRO A 78 -12.04 -10.42 6.41
C PRO A 78 -11.86 -9.00 5.92
N PRO A 79 -11.77 -8.82 4.65
CA PRO A 79 -11.63 -7.47 4.11
C PRO A 79 -12.83 -6.63 4.47
N LYS A 80 -12.62 -5.36 4.68
CA LYS A 80 -13.71 -4.48 4.96
C LYS A 80 -14.38 -4.12 3.68
N VAL A 81 -15.60 -4.51 3.58
CA VAL A 81 -16.35 -4.21 2.41
C VAL A 81 -17.24 -3.08 2.71
N THR A 82 -17.02 -1.99 2.15
CA THR A 82 -17.84 -0.89 2.44
C THR A 82 -18.78 -0.81 1.41
N GLY A 83 -19.30 -1.47 1.08
CA GLY A 83 -20.17 -1.30 0.36
C GLY A 83 -20.91 -1.21 -0.58
N GLY A 84 -20.92 -0.86 -1.41
CA GLY A 84 -21.86 -0.79 -2.37
C GLY A 84 -21.90 -1.99 -3.15
N PRO A 85 -22.88 -2.10 -3.84
CA PRO A 85 -23.04 -3.23 -4.64
C PRO A 85 -21.95 -3.39 -5.61
N GLY A 86 -21.48 -2.37 -6.01
CA GLY A 86 -20.51 -2.49 -7.00
C GLY A 86 -19.31 -3.21 -6.61
N THR A 87 -19.06 -3.13 -5.43
CA THR A 87 -17.91 -3.73 -5.05
C THR A 87 -17.97 -5.14 -5.28
N GLY A 88 -18.96 -5.67 -5.13
CA GLY A 88 -18.92 -7.03 -5.20
C GLY A 88 -18.54 -7.52 -6.50
N GLN A 89 -18.82 -6.86 -7.39
CA GLN A 89 -18.53 -7.33 -8.54
C GLN A 89 -17.28 -7.60 -8.84
N GLY A 90 -16.57 -7.07 -8.25
CA GLY A 90 -15.29 -7.33 -8.57
C GLY A 90 -15.13 -8.78 -8.70
N GLY A 91 -15.46 -9.39 -7.81
CA GLY A 91 -15.16 -10.74 -7.85
C GLY A 91 -15.87 -11.41 -8.90
N ALA A 92 -16.94 -11.07 -9.00
CA ALA A 92 -17.67 -11.74 -9.93
C ALA A 92 -16.97 -11.73 -11.16
N GLY A 93 -16.55 -10.75 -11.38
CA GLY A 93 -16.02 -10.65 -12.60
C GLY A 93 -15.26 -11.80 -13.00
N ARG A 94 -14.55 -12.15 -12.30
CA ARG A 94 -13.75 -13.02 -12.70
C ARG A 94 -14.30 -14.20 -12.92
N ALA A 95 -15.10 -14.38 -12.27
CA ALA A 95 -15.58 -15.59 -12.33
C ALA A 95 -15.87 -15.84 -13.66
N GLY A 96 -16.42 -15.02 -14.04
CA GLY A 96 -16.84 -15.28 -15.23
C GLY A 96 -15.82 -15.84 -15.95
N GLY A 97 -14.99 -15.30 -15.78
CA GLY A 97 -14.04 -15.70 -16.55
C GLY A 97 -14.18 -17.04 -16.84
N SER A 98 -14.50 -17.50 -16.19
CA SER A 98 -14.44 -18.65 -16.49
C SER A 98 -15.06 -19.04 -17.42
N GLY A 99 -15.71 -18.59 -17.47
CA GLY A 99 -16.38 -18.96 -18.37
C GLY A 99 -15.73 -19.82 -19.07
N ALA A 100 -15.40 -19.88 -19.11
CA ALA A 100 -14.93 -20.66 -19.75
C ALA A 100 -15.23 -21.33 -20.23
#